data_80d756022022815d2383f5189dd06f3c
#
_entry.id   80d756022022815d2383f5189dd06f3c
#
_cell.length_a   1.000
_cell.length_b   1.000
_cell.length_c   1.000
_cell.angle_alpha   90.00
_cell.angle_beta   90.00
_cell.angle_gamma   90.00
#
_symmetry.space_group_name_H-M   'P 1'
#
loop_
_entity.id
_entity.type
_entity.pdbx_description
1 polymer ?
#
loop_
_entity_poly.entity_id
_entity_poly.type
_entity_poly.pdbx_seq_one_letter_code
_entity_poly.pdbx_strand_id
1 'polypeptide(L)'
;LMDRLGGHLVQGHVDAVGTVTAPAPDLAVRMPAELTRYVVEKGSITVDGVSLTVVEAQRDWFSVSLIPTTLELTTLGRKQVGDPVNLEVDVVAKYVERMLEWRTS
;
A
#
# COMPACT_ATOMS: atom_id res chain seq x y z
N LEU A 1 -6.38 15.09 -12.14
CA LEU A 1 -6.63 14.66 -11.99
C LEU A 1 -7.08 14.03 -12.14
N MET A 2 -7.29 13.72 -12.02
CA MET A 2 -7.67 13.02 -12.12
C MET A 2 -8.42 12.40 -12.07
N ASP A 3 -8.82 12.07 -12.38
CA ASP A 3 -9.48 11.49 -12.28
C ASP A 3 -9.67 10.58 -12.03
N ARG A 4 -10.12 10.24 -11.82
CA ARG A 4 -10.29 9.44 -11.45
C ARG A 4 -10.95 8.49 -11.91
N LEU A 5 -10.84 7.88 -12.27
CA LEU A 5 -11.12 6.89 -12.76
C LEU A 5 -11.64 6.05 -11.88
N GLY A 6 -12.51 5.89 -11.81
CA GLY A 6 -13.00 5.03 -11.01
C GLY A 6 -12.38 4.92 -9.85
N GLY A 7 -12.06 5.52 -9.41
CA GLY A 7 -11.54 5.43 -8.32
C GLY A 7 -10.44 5.17 -8.08
N HIS A 8 -9.96 5.47 -8.36
CA HIS A 8 -9.11 5.41 -8.12
C HIS A 8 -8.14 6.06 -7.94
N LEU A 9 -7.81 6.96 -8.44
CA LEU A 9 -6.78 7.61 -8.26
C LEU A 9 -6.95 8.40 -7.18
N VAL A 10 -6.32 8.24 -6.09
CA VAL A 10 -6.44 8.98 -5.07
C VAL A 10 -5.53 9.99 -5.12
N GLN A 11 -5.72 11.15 -4.72
CA GLN A 11 -4.86 12.18 -4.70
C GLN A 11 -4.19 12.14 -3.51
N GLY A 12 -3.82 11.25 -2.84
CA GLY A 12 -3.15 11.23 -1.60
C GLY A 12 -1.72 11.65 -1.66
N HIS A 13 -1.08 11.70 -0.54
CA HIS A 13 0.33 11.99 -0.46
C HIS A 13 1.08 10.69 -0.30
N VAL A 14 2.14 10.53 -1.05
CA VAL A 14 3.00 9.35 -0.93
C VAL A 14 3.68 9.43 0.44
N ASP A 15 3.51 8.38 1.22
CA ASP A 15 4.11 8.34 2.56
C ASP A 15 5.52 7.78 2.54
N ALA A 16 5.81 6.90 1.62
CA ALA A 16 7.13 6.27 1.56
C ALA A 16 7.30 5.55 0.24
N VAL A 17 8.52 5.10 -0.03
CA VAL A 17 8.80 4.29 -1.21
C VAL A 17 9.18 2.90 -0.70
N GLY A 18 8.53 1.89 -1.22
CA GLY A 18 8.84 0.50 -0.91
C GLY A 18 9.59 -0.15 -2.05
N THR A 19 10.01 -1.38 -1.83
CA THR A 19 10.74 -2.14 -2.83
C THR A 19 10.07 -3.49 -3.04
N VAL A 20 9.80 -3.84 -4.26
CA VAL A 20 9.16 -5.12 -4.59
C VAL A 20 10.12 -6.26 -4.23
N THR A 21 9.64 -7.24 -3.47
CA THR A 21 10.42 -8.41 -3.10
C THR A 21 9.89 -9.69 -3.73
N ALA A 22 8.64 -9.68 -4.21
CA ALA A 22 8.10 -10.79 -4.98
C ALA A 22 7.11 -10.21 -5.99
N PRO A 23 7.10 -10.71 -7.23
CA PRO A 23 6.26 -10.10 -8.27
C PRO A 23 4.81 -10.56 -8.20
N ALA A 24 3.96 -9.88 -8.97
CA ALA A 24 2.56 -10.26 -9.07
C ALA A 24 2.41 -11.70 -9.54
N PRO A 25 1.30 -12.35 -9.25
CA PRO A 25 0.09 -11.77 -8.67
C PRO A 25 0.13 -11.63 -7.15
N ASP A 26 1.03 -12.30 -6.47
CA ASP A 26 1.13 -12.18 -5.03
C ASP A 26 2.28 -11.23 -4.73
N LEU A 27 2.05 -9.98 -5.01
CA LEU A 27 3.06 -8.94 -4.92
C LEU A 27 3.48 -8.72 -3.48
N ALA A 28 4.75 -8.79 -3.21
CA ALA A 28 5.27 -8.51 -1.88
C ALA A 28 6.18 -7.29 -1.94
N VAL A 29 6.13 -6.46 -0.92
CA VAL A 29 6.83 -5.20 -0.90
C VAL A 29 7.47 -4.97 0.45
N ARG A 30 8.76 -4.64 0.46
CA ARG A 30 9.44 -4.25 1.67
C ARG A 30 9.10 -2.79 1.95
N MET A 31 8.81 -2.46 3.19
CA MET A 31 8.42 -1.11 3.56
C MET A 31 9.29 -0.58 4.67
N PRO A 32 9.42 0.75 4.77
CA PRO A 32 10.15 1.34 5.90
C PRO A 32 9.43 1.06 7.22
N ALA A 33 10.20 0.98 8.28
CA ALA A 33 9.66 0.66 9.60
C ALA A 33 8.58 1.63 10.05
N GLU A 34 8.66 2.88 9.65
CA GLU A 34 7.67 3.86 10.07
C GLU A 34 6.28 3.60 9.53
N LEU A 35 6.12 2.76 8.52
CA LEU A 35 4.80 2.43 8.01
C LEU A 35 4.20 1.20 8.65
N THR A 36 5.01 0.42 9.38
CA THR A 36 4.57 -0.88 9.88
C THR A 36 3.27 -0.80 10.69
N ARG A 37 3.15 0.21 11.54
CA ARG A 37 1.98 0.33 12.40
C ARG A 37 0.69 0.58 11.65
N TYR A 38 0.77 1.02 10.41
CA TYR A 38 -0.42 1.36 9.64
C TYR A 38 -0.79 0.26 8.64
N VAL A 39 0.04 -0.75 8.48
CA VAL A 39 -0.19 -1.79 7.48
C VAL A 39 -0.56 -3.08 8.21
N VAL A 40 -1.83 -3.44 8.13
CA VAL A 40 -2.33 -4.60 8.84
C VAL A 40 -3.06 -5.53 7.90
N GLU A 41 -3.12 -6.81 8.23
CA GLU A 41 -3.83 -7.78 7.42
C GLU A 41 -5.28 -7.38 7.27
N LYS A 42 -5.79 -7.53 6.08
CA LYS A 42 -7.15 -7.19 5.69
C LYS A 42 -7.41 -5.69 5.64
N GLY A 43 -6.42 -4.88 5.97
CA GLY A 43 -6.53 -3.43 5.81
C GLY A 43 -6.19 -3.01 4.40
N SER A 44 -6.23 -1.71 4.14
CA SER A 44 -5.96 -1.16 2.82
C SER A 44 -4.60 -0.48 2.76
N ILE A 45 -3.99 -0.53 1.60
CA ILE A 45 -2.78 0.24 1.34
C ILE A 45 -2.83 0.65 -0.13
N THR A 46 -2.30 1.82 -0.44
CA THR A 46 -2.24 2.28 -1.82
C THR A 46 -0.82 2.11 -2.33
N VAL A 47 -0.67 1.37 -3.42
CA VAL A 47 0.62 1.09 -4.03
C VAL A 47 0.60 1.67 -5.44
N ASP A 48 1.48 2.62 -5.71
CA ASP A 48 1.53 3.33 -6.99
C ASP A 48 0.15 3.84 -7.41
N GLY A 49 -0.60 4.38 -6.44
CA GLY A 49 -1.92 4.95 -6.74
C GLY A 49 -3.07 3.96 -6.80
N VAL A 50 -2.80 2.68 -6.58
CA VAL A 50 -3.84 1.65 -6.62
C VAL A 50 -4.15 1.17 -5.21
N SER A 51 -5.41 1.25 -4.81
CA SER A 51 -5.81 0.83 -3.47
C SER A 51 -5.98 -0.68 -3.44
N LEU A 52 -5.31 -1.35 -2.52
CA LEU A 52 -5.29 -2.80 -2.46
C LEU A 52 -5.48 -3.27 -1.03
N THR A 53 -5.94 -4.51 -0.88
CA THR A 53 -6.13 -5.11 0.43
C THR A 53 -4.90 -5.90 0.80
N VAL A 54 -4.42 -5.71 2.02
CA VAL A 54 -3.24 -6.40 2.52
C VAL A 54 -3.59 -7.83 2.85
N VAL A 55 -2.85 -8.78 2.29
CA VAL A 55 -3.05 -10.19 2.55
C VAL A 55 -2.25 -10.60 3.77
N GLU A 56 -0.98 -10.20 3.81
CA GLU A 56 -0.11 -10.54 4.92
C GLU A 56 0.73 -9.33 5.27
N ALA A 57 0.94 -9.06 6.55
CA ALA A 57 1.73 -7.93 6.99
C ALA A 57 2.71 -8.39 8.05
N GLN A 58 3.97 -8.09 7.85
CA GLN A 58 5.05 -8.40 8.78
C GLN A 58 5.75 -7.11 9.17
N ARG A 59 6.82 -7.23 9.95
CA ARG A 59 7.48 -6.04 10.47
C ARG A 59 8.01 -5.12 9.36
N ASP A 60 8.59 -5.67 8.33
CA ASP A 60 9.21 -4.85 7.30
C ASP A 60 8.72 -5.16 5.88
N TRP A 61 7.64 -5.93 5.74
CA TRP A 61 7.09 -6.17 4.41
C TRP A 61 5.60 -6.54 4.51
N PHE A 62 4.93 -6.42 3.39
CA PHE A 62 3.54 -6.84 3.28
C PHE A 62 3.32 -7.45 1.91
N SER A 63 2.21 -8.13 1.75
CA SER A 63 1.84 -8.66 0.45
C SER A 63 0.39 -8.33 0.12
N VAL A 64 0.12 -8.24 -1.17
CA VAL A 64 -1.22 -8.02 -1.71
C VAL A 64 -1.42 -8.98 -2.86
N SER A 65 -2.68 -9.34 -3.13
CA SER A 65 -2.97 -10.23 -4.25
C SER A 65 -3.66 -9.40 -5.33
N LEU A 66 -3.09 -9.40 -6.52
CA LEU A 66 -3.64 -8.61 -7.63
C LEU A 66 -4.59 -9.46 -8.44
N ILE A 67 -5.82 -8.97 -8.60
CA ILE A 67 -6.79 -9.68 -9.43
C ILE A 67 -6.46 -9.44 -10.89
N PRO A 68 -6.97 -10.28 -11.80
CA PRO A 68 -6.61 -10.16 -13.21
C PRO A 68 -6.81 -8.78 -13.83
N THR A 69 -7.87 -8.08 -13.47
CA THR A 69 -8.10 -6.75 -14.00
C THR A 69 -7.00 -5.80 -13.59
N THR A 70 -6.57 -5.86 -12.33
CA THR A 70 -5.48 -5.03 -11.84
C THR A 70 -4.18 -5.36 -12.56
N LEU A 71 -3.93 -6.64 -12.81
CA LEU A 71 -2.75 -7.06 -13.52
C LEU A 71 -2.69 -6.45 -14.92
N GLU A 72 -3.84 -6.36 -15.57
CA GLU A 72 -3.87 -5.85 -16.94
C GLU A 72 -3.89 -4.34 -17.04
N LEU A 73 -4.53 -3.68 -16.10
CA LEU A 73 -4.76 -2.24 -16.21
C LEU A 73 -3.77 -1.38 -15.46
N THR A 74 -2.87 -1.96 -14.70
CA THR A 74 -1.91 -1.16 -13.94
C THR A 74 -0.49 -1.63 -14.22
N THR A 75 0.47 -0.80 -13.83
CA THR A 75 1.86 -1.17 -14.00
C THR A 75 2.30 -2.19 -12.95
N LEU A 76 1.49 -2.44 -11.94
CA LEU A 76 1.88 -3.35 -10.86
C LEU A 76 2.09 -4.77 -11.35
N GLY A 77 1.37 -5.18 -12.38
CA GLY A 77 1.53 -6.52 -12.94
C GLY A 77 2.89 -6.74 -13.61
N ARG A 78 3.61 -5.64 -13.89
CA ARG A 78 4.91 -5.75 -14.54
C ARG A 78 6.07 -5.42 -13.63
N LYS A 79 5.81 -5.09 -12.37
CA LYS A 79 6.89 -4.79 -11.44
C LYS A 79 7.70 -6.04 -11.15
N GLN A 80 8.98 -5.87 -11.01
CA GLN A 80 9.89 -6.97 -10.76
C GLN A 80 10.61 -6.76 -9.43
N VAL A 81 11.20 -7.79 -8.91
CA VAL A 81 11.95 -7.71 -7.67
C VAL A 81 12.99 -6.60 -7.79
N GLY A 82 13.02 -5.73 -6.83
CA GLY A 82 13.93 -4.58 -6.81
C GLY A 82 13.32 -3.30 -7.29
N ASP A 83 12.15 -3.36 -7.94
CA ASP A 83 11.51 -2.12 -8.43
C ASP A 83 10.92 -1.33 -7.28
N PRO A 84 10.96 0.00 -7.36
CA PRO A 84 10.36 0.83 -6.33
C PRO A 84 8.88 1.00 -6.56
N VAL A 85 8.13 1.18 -5.49
CA VAL A 85 6.71 1.51 -5.55
C VAL A 85 6.42 2.59 -4.52
N ASN A 86 5.50 3.47 -4.84
CA ASN A 86 5.07 4.51 -3.91
C ASN A 86 4.00 3.94 -2.99
N LEU A 87 4.13 4.18 -1.71
CA LEU A 87 3.20 3.65 -0.70
C LEU A 87 2.47 4.77 0.00
N GLU A 88 1.16 4.59 0.17
CA GLU A 88 0.34 5.52 0.92
C GLU A 88 -0.51 4.71 1.87
N VAL A 89 -0.49 5.05 3.14
CA VAL A 89 -1.31 4.34 4.12
C VAL A 89 -2.61 5.09 4.32
N ASP A 90 -3.59 4.38 4.85
CA ASP A 90 -4.93 4.93 5.03
C ASP A 90 -4.87 6.13 5.96
N VAL A 91 -5.40 7.25 5.52
CA VAL A 91 -5.46 8.46 6.33
C VAL A 91 -6.26 8.23 7.60
N VAL A 92 -7.30 7.43 7.52
CA VAL A 92 -8.11 7.13 8.70
C VAL A 92 -7.27 6.36 9.73
N ALA A 93 -6.42 5.45 9.28
CA ALA A 93 -5.58 4.69 10.19
C ALA A 93 -4.60 5.62 10.91
N LYS A 94 -4.04 6.58 10.19
CA LYS A 94 -3.13 7.54 10.80
C LYS A 94 -3.85 8.41 11.83
N TYR A 95 -5.05 8.81 11.52
CA TYR A 95 -5.83 9.66 12.40
C TYR A 95 -6.19 8.93 13.70
N VAL A 96 -6.60 7.68 13.59
CA VAL A 96 -6.94 6.86 14.74
C VAL A 96 -5.70 6.67 15.63
N GLU A 97 -4.57 6.41 15.03
CA GLU A 97 -3.33 6.24 15.75
C GLU A 97 -3.03 7.50 16.57
N ARG A 98 -3.18 8.65 15.95
CA ARG A 98 -2.91 9.90 16.62
C ARG A 98 -3.85 10.14 17.77
N MET A 99 -5.12 9.80 17.61
CA MET A 99 -6.09 9.94 18.68
C MET A 99 -5.76 9.05 19.86
N LEU A 100 -5.29 7.84 19.60
CA LEU A 100 -4.91 6.93 20.65
C LEU A 100 -3.70 7.44 21.42
N GLU A 101 -2.76 8.06 20.73
CA GLU A 101 -1.61 8.66 21.38
C GLU A 101 -2.03 9.78 22.33
N TRP A 102 -2.98 10.57 21.93
CA TRP A 102 -3.47 11.64 22.80
C TRP A 102 -4.11 11.10 24.05
N ARG A 103 -4.80 9.98 23.95
CA ARG A 103 -5.47 9.43 25.10
C ARG A 103 -4.53 8.81 26.11
N THR A 104 -3.37 8.38 25.67
CA THR A 104 -2.44 7.71 26.55
C THR A 104 -1.34 8.62 27.08
N SER A 105 -1.25 9.82 26.58
CA SER A 105 -0.16 10.72 27.03
C SER A 105 -0.63 11.71 28.10
#